data_e7a22c398c5fe1f398ffe88292161796
#
_entry.id   e7a22c398c5fe1f398ffe88292161796
#
_cell.length_a   1.000
_cell.length_b   1.000
_cell.length_c   1.000
_cell.angle_alpha   90.00
_cell.angle_beta   90.00
_cell.angle_gamma   90.00
#
_symmetry.space_group_name_H-M   'P 1'
#
loop_
_entity.id
_entity.type
_entity.pdbx_description
1 polymer ?
#
loop_
_entity_poly.entity_id
_entity_poly.type
_entity_poly.pdbx_seq_one_letter_code
_entity_poly.pdbx_strand_id
1 'polypeptide(L)'
;KWLGWLMRAHEKDEKGKRLTGATYVLLAASIGILIFPKVIIITAFAIMIVSDTVAALIGRKFGKHPFMSKSLEGTLAFFVSAVCVVCLAPKVGYVPAEYLIGFAAALLGAVVEAMSITVDDNLSITFSVGGIMWLMYAVFLPAINVFALDIPG
;
A
#
# COMPACT_ATOMS: atom_id res chain seq x y z
N LYS A 1 -21.99 -14.18 -15.74
CA LYS A 1 -21.19 -15.40 -15.42
C LYS A 1 -19.80 -15.09 -14.89
N TRP A 2 -19.20 -13.91 -15.16
CA TRP A 2 -17.86 -13.51 -14.70
C TRP A 2 -17.80 -13.13 -13.21
N LEU A 3 -18.80 -12.39 -12.72
CA LEU A 3 -18.85 -12.02 -11.27
C LEU A 3 -19.00 -13.24 -10.35
N GLY A 4 -19.76 -14.26 -10.77
CA GLY A 4 -19.98 -15.45 -9.93
C GLY A 4 -18.74 -16.34 -9.77
N TRP A 5 -17.74 -16.23 -10.68
CA TRP A 5 -16.45 -16.90 -10.50
C TRP A 5 -15.56 -16.16 -9.49
N LEU A 6 -15.57 -14.83 -9.53
CA LEU A 6 -14.81 -13.98 -8.60
C LEU A 6 -15.34 -14.16 -7.17
N MET A 7 -16.65 -14.24 -7.00
CA MET A 7 -17.29 -14.44 -5.68
C MET A 7 -17.05 -15.85 -5.13
N ARG A 8 -17.06 -16.89 -5.97
CA ARG A 8 -16.79 -18.28 -5.55
C ARG A 8 -15.33 -18.54 -5.15
N ALA A 9 -14.39 -17.76 -5.64
CA ALA A 9 -13.00 -17.84 -5.18
C ALA A 9 -12.83 -17.34 -3.73
N HIS A 10 -13.71 -16.43 -3.28
CA HIS A 10 -13.71 -15.90 -1.91
C HIS A 10 -14.50 -16.79 -0.93
N GLU A 11 -15.49 -17.55 -1.41
CA GLU A 11 -16.36 -18.39 -0.56
C GLU A 11 -15.68 -19.70 -0.05
N LYS A 12 -14.57 -20.12 -0.62
CA LYS A 12 -13.90 -21.37 -0.23
C LYS A 12 -13.06 -21.31 1.03
N ASP A 13 -12.84 -20.13 1.62
CA ASP A 13 -11.99 -19.95 2.81
C ASP A 13 -12.80 -19.80 4.14
N GLU A 14 -14.09 -20.02 4.13
CA GLU A 14 -14.96 -19.85 5.33
C GLU A 14 -14.84 -20.93 6.41
N LYS A 15 -13.84 -21.79 6.41
CA LYS A 15 -13.66 -22.81 7.47
C LYS A 15 -12.68 -22.44 8.58
N GLY A 16 -12.39 -21.17 8.79
CA GLY A 16 -11.62 -20.75 9.97
C GLY A 16 -11.75 -19.25 10.18
N LYS A 17 -12.20 -18.84 11.31
CA LYS A 17 -12.26 -17.52 12.00
C LYS A 17 -11.36 -16.36 11.48
N ARG A 18 -11.09 -16.26 10.19
CA ARG A 18 -10.36 -15.15 9.56
C ARG A 18 -11.37 -14.19 8.95
N LEU A 19 -11.17 -12.92 9.24
CA LEU A 19 -11.92 -11.83 8.62
C LEU A 19 -11.73 -11.88 7.10
N THR A 20 -12.71 -11.44 6.33
CA THR A 20 -12.56 -11.36 4.87
C THR A 20 -11.55 -10.28 4.49
N GLY A 21 -10.90 -10.38 3.33
CA GLY A 21 -9.99 -9.34 2.82
C GLY A 21 -10.63 -7.95 2.82
N ALA A 22 -11.91 -7.85 2.45
CA ALA A 22 -12.66 -6.59 2.50
C ALA A 22 -12.73 -6.00 3.93
N THR A 23 -12.87 -6.83 4.95
CA THR A 23 -12.86 -6.37 6.35
C THR A 23 -11.49 -5.81 6.75
N TYR A 24 -10.40 -6.44 6.31
CA TYR A 24 -9.05 -5.93 6.56
C TYR A 24 -8.79 -4.60 5.85
N VAL A 25 -9.27 -4.43 4.62
CA VAL A 25 -9.22 -3.14 3.90
C VAL A 25 -9.95 -2.04 4.68
N LEU A 26 -11.17 -2.32 5.17
CA LEU A 26 -11.94 -1.36 5.97
C LEU A 26 -11.26 -1.04 7.30
N LEU A 27 -10.69 -2.05 7.97
CA LEU A 27 -9.92 -1.85 9.20
C LEU A 27 -8.68 -1.01 8.95
N ALA A 28 -7.91 -1.30 7.88
CA ALA A 28 -6.73 -0.53 7.51
C ALA A 28 -7.08 0.94 7.25
N ALA A 29 -8.18 1.20 6.52
CA ALA A 29 -8.66 2.55 6.27
C ALA A 29 -9.09 3.25 7.55
N SER A 30 -9.95 2.61 8.36
CA SER A 30 -10.51 3.22 9.58
C SER A 30 -9.42 3.55 10.60
N ILE A 31 -8.55 2.60 10.89
CA ILE A 31 -7.46 2.80 11.87
C ILE A 31 -6.42 3.76 11.29
N GLY A 32 -6.09 3.65 10.00
CA GLY A 32 -5.13 4.52 9.33
C GLY A 32 -5.55 5.99 9.36
N ILE A 33 -6.82 6.30 9.11
CA ILE A 33 -7.36 7.66 9.17
C ILE A 33 -7.28 8.25 10.59
N LEU A 34 -7.39 7.42 11.62
CA LEU A 34 -7.29 7.86 13.02
C LEU A 34 -5.85 8.12 13.45
N ILE A 35 -4.88 7.40 12.87
CA ILE A 35 -3.48 7.44 13.31
C ILE A 35 -2.64 8.40 12.45
N PHE A 36 -2.77 8.31 11.12
CA PHE A 36 -1.88 9.02 10.19
C PHE A 36 -2.46 10.36 9.72
N PRO A 37 -1.58 11.34 9.44
CA PRO A 37 -1.96 12.56 8.70
C PRO A 37 -2.61 12.22 7.36
N LYS A 38 -3.54 13.06 6.91
CA LYS A 38 -4.35 12.83 5.69
C LYS A 38 -3.51 12.52 4.46
N VAL A 39 -2.45 13.28 4.19
CA VAL A 39 -1.56 13.07 3.04
C VAL A 39 -0.93 11.68 3.09
N ILE A 40 -0.47 11.26 4.25
CA ILE A 40 0.20 9.99 4.45
C ILE A 40 -0.77 8.83 4.24
N ILE A 41 -1.95 8.88 4.90
CA ILE A 41 -2.91 7.76 4.78
C ILE A 41 -3.48 7.65 3.37
N ILE A 42 -3.75 8.77 2.68
CA ILE A 42 -4.21 8.76 1.29
C ILE A 42 -3.17 8.07 0.40
N THR A 43 -1.90 8.43 0.54
CA THR A 43 -0.82 7.84 -0.26
C THR A 43 -0.62 6.36 0.07
N ALA A 44 -0.54 6.00 1.35
CA ALA A 44 -0.33 4.62 1.80
C ALA A 44 -1.48 3.70 1.37
N PHE A 45 -2.71 4.18 1.49
CA PHE A 45 -3.90 3.43 1.11
C PHE A 45 -4.04 3.28 -0.41
N ALA A 46 -3.70 4.33 -1.17
CA ALA A 46 -3.66 4.27 -2.63
C ALA A 46 -2.58 3.27 -3.12
N ILE A 47 -1.39 3.28 -2.51
CA ILE A 47 -0.35 2.28 -2.79
C ILE A 47 -0.88 0.88 -2.51
N MET A 48 -1.46 0.64 -1.34
CA MET A 48 -2.01 -0.66 -0.98
C MET A 48 -3.03 -1.15 -2.01
N ILE A 49 -4.05 -0.35 -2.34
CA ILE A 49 -5.10 -0.79 -3.27
C ILE A 49 -4.57 -1.02 -4.68
N VAL A 50 -3.84 -0.03 -5.23
CA VAL A 50 -3.40 -0.07 -6.63
C VAL A 50 -2.26 -1.07 -6.80
N SER A 51 -1.23 -0.97 -5.96
CA SER A 51 0.00 -1.71 -6.19
C SER A 51 -0.12 -3.18 -5.81
N ASP A 52 -0.86 -3.54 -4.77
CA ASP A 52 -1.16 -4.93 -4.46
C ASP A 52 -2.00 -5.59 -5.57
N THR A 53 -3.00 -4.87 -6.10
CA THR A 53 -3.79 -5.37 -7.24
C THR A 53 -2.92 -5.62 -8.46
N VAL A 54 -2.05 -4.66 -8.82
CA VAL A 54 -1.13 -4.79 -9.98
C VAL A 54 -0.14 -5.93 -9.76
N ALA A 55 0.44 -6.02 -8.56
CA ALA A 55 1.36 -7.09 -8.18
C ALA A 55 0.70 -8.48 -8.31
N ALA A 56 -0.52 -8.63 -7.80
CA ALA A 56 -1.27 -9.88 -7.88
C ALA A 56 -1.59 -10.26 -9.34
N LEU A 57 -1.98 -9.30 -10.19
CA LEU A 57 -2.26 -9.56 -11.61
C LEU A 57 -1.00 -9.95 -12.38
N ILE A 58 0.08 -9.21 -12.22
CA ILE A 58 1.35 -9.47 -12.92
C ILE A 58 2.00 -10.74 -12.38
N GLY A 59 2.05 -10.92 -11.07
CA GLY A 59 2.62 -12.12 -10.44
C GLY A 59 1.93 -13.40 -10.86
N ARG A 60 0.57 -13.40 -10.96
CA ARG A 60 -0.18 -14.57 -11.45
C ARG A 60 0.01 -14.85 -12.93
N LYS A 61 0.15 -13.81 -13.75
CA LYS A 61 0.23 -13.96 -15.21
C LYS A 61 1.65 -14.19 -15.71
N PHE A 62 2.62 -13.52 -15.11
CA PHE A 62 3.99 -13.46 -15.61
C PHE A 62 5.03 -13.93 -14.60
N GLY A 63 4.66 -14.22 -13.34
CA GLY A 63 5.57 -14.67 -12.30
C GLY A 63 6.29 -15.97 -12.66
N LYS A 64 7.60 -15.89 -12.86
CA LYS A 64 8.47 -17.02 -13.19
C LYS A 64 9.58 -17.20 -12.16
N HIS A 65 10.04 -16.11 -11.56
CA HIS A 65 11.15 -16.13 -10.63
C HIS A 65 10.61 -16.02 -9.20
N PRO A 66 10.77 -17.05 -8.36
CA PRO A 66 10.36 -16.98 -6.95
C PRO A 66 11.19 -15.92 -6.23
N PHE A 67 10.53 -15.08 -5.45
CA PHE A 67 11.15 -14.07 -4.62
C PHE A 67 10.42 -14.00 -3.28
N MET A 68 11.11 -14.30 -2.19
CA MET A 68 10.52 -14.45 -0.86
C MET A 68 9.31 -15.39 -0.89
N SER A 69 8.11 -14.91 -0.57
CA SER A 69 6.87 -15.71 -0.56
C SER A 69 6.05 -15.55 -1.85
N LYS A 70 6.48 -14.70 -2.78
CA LYS A 70 5.76 -14.36 -4.02
C LYS A 70 6.66 -14.50 -5.27
N SER A 71 6.47 -13.65 -6.28
CA SER A 71 7.31 -13.62 -7.47
C SER A 71 8.00 -12.27 -7.64
N LEU A 72 9.21 -12.30 -8.19
CA LEU A 72 9.99 -11.09 -8.46
C LEU A 72 9.24 -10.13 -9.39
N GLU A 73 8.57 -10.68 -10.42
CA GLU A 73 7.78 -9.89 -11.37
C GLU A 73 6.61 -9.18 -10.69
N GLY A 74 5.94 -9.86 -9.75
CA GLY A 74 4.87 -9.28 -8.92
C GLY A 74 5.41 -8.16 -8.04
N THR A 75 6.50 -8.39 -7.32
CA THR A 75 7.13 -7.40 -6.44
C THR A 75 7.65 -6.19 -7.22
N LEU A 76 8.25 -6.38 -8.38
CA LEU A 76 8.65 -5.27 -9.26
C LEU A 76 7.44 -4.49 -9.78
N ALA A 77 6.36 -5.18 -10.14
CA ALA A 77 5.12 -4.54 -10.57
C ALA A 77 4.48 -3.73 -9.43
N PHE A 78 4.53 -4.23 -8.18
CA PHE A 78 4.15 -3.45 -7.00
C PHE A 78 4.97 -2.16 -6.93
N PHE A 79 6.29 -2.27 -6.93
CA PHE A 79 7.17 -1.11 -6.78
C PHE A 79 6.94 -0.06 -7.87
N VAL A 80 6.89 -0.47 -9.15
CA VAL A 80 6.68 0.46 -10.27
C VAL A 80 5.33 1.17 -10.16
N SER A 81 4.26 0.43 -9.87
CA SER A 81 2.94 1.04 -9.69
C SER A 81 2.86 1.94 -8.45
N ALA A 82 3.55 1.59 -7.36
CA ALA A 82 3.64 2.41 -6.17
C ALA A 82 4.37 3.73 -6.45
N VAL A 83 5.43 3.71 -7.24
CA VAL A 83 6.12 4.94 -7.71
C VAL A 83 5.16 5.82 -8.51
N CYS A 84 4.35 5.26 -9.42
CA CYS A 84 3.34 6.01 -10.14
C CYS A 84 2.30 6.64 -9.18
N VAL A 85 1.83 5.88 -8.19
CA VAL A 85 0.92 6.41 -7.16
C VAL A 85 1.58 7.55 -6.40
N VAL A 86 2.84 7.42 -5.98
CA VAL A 86 3.58 8.50 -5.29
C VAL A 86 3.66 9.75 -6.14
N CYS A 87 3.90 9.63 -7.44
CA CYS A 87 3.95 10.79 -8.34
C CYS A 87 2.61 11.53 -8.44
N LEU A 88 1.50 10.80 -8.37
CA LEU A 88 0.15 11.34 -8.51
C LEU A 88 -0.48 11.76 -7.17
N ALA A 89 -0.04 11.18 -6.06
CA ALA A 89 -0.59 11.45 -4.74
C ALA A 89 -0.34 12.89 -4.29
N PRO A 90 -1.26 13.47 -3.51
CA PRO A 90 -1.09 14.83 -2.98
C PRO A 90 0.17 14.94 -2.12
N LYS A 91 0.76 16.14 -2.10
CA LYS A 91 1.90 16.51 -1.27
C LYS A 91 1.52 17.71 -0.41
N VAL A 92 2.27 17.98 0.64
CA VAL A 92 2.04 19.16 1.50
C VAL A 92 2.76 20.37 0.92
N GLY A 93 4.07 20.27 0.69
CA GLY A 93 4.90 21.37 0.23
C GLY A 93 5.29 21.28 -1.25
N TYR A 94 4.98 20.19 -1.93
CA TYR A 94 5.39 19.90 -3.30
C TYR A 94 6.91 20.04 -3.53
N VAL A 95 7.70 19.74 -2.50
CA VAL A 95 9.17 19.76 -2.59
C VAL A 95 9.72 18.39 -3.03
N PRO A 96 10.86 18.34 -3.74
CA PRO A 96 11.45 17.08 -4.22
C PRO A 96 11.66 16.03 -3.13
N ALA A 97 11.96 16.44 -1.91
CA ALA A 97 12.17 15.54 -0.78
C ALA A 97 10.92 14.71 -0.43
N GLU A 98 9.72 15.24 -0.62
CA GLU A 98 8.47 14.49 -0.40
C GLU A 98 8.30 13.32 -1.38
N TYR A 99 8.78 13.47 -2.60
CA TYR A 99 8.79 12.38 -3.59
C TYR A 99 9.81 11.30 -3.20
N LEU A 100 11.00 11.69 -2.71
CA LEU A 100 12.00 10.74 -2.24
C LEU A 100 11.49 9.93 -1.04
N ILE A 101 10.78 10.56 -0.11
CA ILE A 101 10.10 9.89 1.01
C ILE A 101 9.08 8.88 0.49
N GLY A 102 8.26 9.27 -0.48
CA GLY A 102 7.29 8.39 -1.11
C GLY A 102 7.94 7.19 -1.82
N PHE A 103 9.05 7.40 -2.52
CA PHE A 103 9.79 6.32 -3.21
C PHE A 103 10.42 5.34 -2.22
N ALA A 104 10.98 5.84 -1.11
CA ALA A 104 11.49 4.98 -0.04
C ALA A 104 10.36 4.16 0.60
N ALA A 105 9.20 4.76 0.81
CA ALA A 105 8.02 4.07 1.33
C ALA A 105 7.46 3.04 0.32
N ALA A 106 7.48 3.33 -0.98
CA ALA A 106 7.09 2.40 -2.03
C ALA A 106 8.03 1.17 -2.08
N LEU A 107 9.33 1.39 -1.88
CA LEU A 107 10.31 0.29 -1.81
C LEU A 107 10.05 -0.60 -0.58
N LEU A 108 9.82 0.00 0.58
CA LEU A 108 9.47 -0.76 1.79
C LEU A 108 8.16 -1.52 1.61
N GLY A 109 7.14 -0.90 1.02
CA GLY A 109 5.87 -1.54 0.70
C GLY A 109 6.03 -2.78 -0.18
N ALA A 110 6.89 -2.69 -1.21
CA ALA A 110 7.19 -3.81 -2.10
C ALA A 110 7.89 -4.97 -1.36
N VAL A 111 8.79 -4.67 -0.43
CA VAL A 111 9.44 -5.69 0.40
C VAL A 111 8.44 -6.35 1.35
N VAL A 112 7.60 -5.57 2.02
CA VAL A 112 6.56 -6.08 2.93
C VAL A 112 5.57 -6.97 2.18
N GLU A 113 5.13 -6.57 0.99
CA GLU A 113 4.28 -7.37 0.10
C GLU A 113 4.92 -8.71 -0.26
N ALA A 114 6.21 -8.69 -0.63
CA ALA A 114 6.94 -9.91 -0.98
C ALA A 114 7.14 -10.88 0.19
N MET A 115 7.21 -10.37 1.42
CA MET A 115 7.39 -11.20 2.63
C MET A 115 6.15 -12.00 3.01
N SER A 116 4.93 -11.59 2.59
CA SER A 116 3.65 -12.22 2.98
C SER A 116 3.61 -12.55 4.47
N ILE A 117 3.66 -11.52 5.29
CA ILE A 117 3.64 -11.65 6.75
C ILE A 117 2.33 -12.31 7.19
N THR A 118 2.32 -12.98 8.32
CA THR A 118 1.14 -13.69 8.87
C THR A 118 -0.08 -12.81 9.11
N VAL A 119 0.11 -11.49 9.13
CA VAL A 119 -0.94 -10.46 9.14
C VAL A 119 -1.36 -10.19 7.69
N ASP A 120 -2.63 -9.87 7.48
CA ASP A 120 -3.17 -9.55 6.15
C ASP A 120 -2.38 -8.43 5.45
N ASP A 121 -2.10 -8.62 4.17
CA ASP A 121 -1.29 -7.69 3.36
C ASP A 121 -1.87 -6.26 3.37
N ASN A 122 -3.21 -6.11 3.42
CA ASN A 122 -3.86 -4.79 3.44
C ASN A 122 -3.49 -3.97 4.70
N LEU A 123 -3.39 -4.63 5.85
CA LEU A 123 -2.91 -4.00 7.08
C LEU A 123 -1.40 -3.76 7.01
N SER A 124 -0.63 -4.80 6.70
CA SER A 124 0.83 -4.76 6.73
C SER A 124 1.40 -3.69 5.80
N ILE A 125 0.92 -3.61 4.56
CA ILE A 125 1.37 -2.61 3.58
C ILE A 125 0.98 -1.21 4.04
N THR A 126 -0.30 -0.99 4.40
CA THR A 126 -0.81 0.33 4.78
C THR A 126 -0.04 0.91 5.96
N PHE A 127 0.17 0.12 7.03
CA PHE A 127 0.85 0.61 8.23
C PHE A 127 2.36 0.72 8.06
N SER A 128 2.99 -0.15 7.28
CA SER A 128 4.42 -0.04 6.99
C SER A 128 4.74 1.17 6.12
N VAL A 129 3.98 1.38 5.05
CA VAL A 129 4.14 2.54 4.17
C VAL A 129 3.81 3.84 4.92
N GLY A 130 2.67 3.89 5.63
CA GLY A 130 2.27 5.05 6.41
C GLY A 130 3.27 5.38 7.52
N GLY A 131 3.74 4.38 8.25
CA GLY A 131 4.69 4.54 9.34
C GLY A 131 6.05 5.07 8.88
N ILE A 132 6.62 4.51 7.81
CA ILE A 132 7.90 5.00 7.30
C ILE A 132 7.76 6.40 6.68
N MET A 133 6.67 6.69 5.98
CA MET A 133 6.43 8.04 5.48
C MET A 133 6.38 9.04 6.64
N TRP A 134 5.58 8.76 7.67
CA TRP A 134 5.45 9.66 8.82
C TRP A 134 6.78 9.88 9.53
N LEU A 135 7.54 8.81 9.77
CA LEU A 135 8.86 8.90 10.35
C LEU A 135 9.81 9.76 9.51
N MET A 136 9.85 9.53 8.19
CA MET A 136 10.74 10.27 7.29
C MET A 136 10.35 11.75 7.18
N TYR A 137 9.05 12.09 7.17
CA TYR A 137 8.62 13.48 7.25
C TYR A 137 9.09 14.13 8.55
N ALA A 138 8.92 13.45 9.68
CA ALA A 138 9.35 13.97 10.98
C ALA A 138 10.86 14.22 11.05
N VAL A 139 11.67 13.35 10.43
CA VAL A 139 13.14 13.43 10.49
C VAL A 139 13.70 14.40 9.43
N PHE A 140 13.24 14.32 8.20
CA PHE A 140 13.85 15.04 7.08
C PHE A 140 13.14 16.35 6.70
N LEU A 141 11.88 16.48 7.09
CA LEU A 141 11.05 17.65 6.75
C LEU A 141 10.31 18.20 7.98
N PRO A 142 10.99 18.45 9.12
CA PRO A 142 10.33 18.87 10.35
C PRO A 142 9.62 20.22 10.24
N ALA A 143 9.98 21.04 9.26
CA ALA A 143 9.31 22.32 8.98
C ALA A 143 7.98 22.16 8.24
N ILE A 144 7.72 21.00 7.63
CA ILE A 144 6.46 20.74 6.91
C ILE A 144 5.43 20.18 7.89
N ASN A 145 4.35 20.93 8.09
CA ASN A 145 3.22 20.44 8.89
C ASN A 145 2.39 19.43 8.08
N VAL A 146 2.66 18.14 8.27
CA VAL A 146 1.96 17.04 7.57
C VAL A 146 0.46 16.95 7.90
N PHE A 147 -0.01 17.65 8.92
CA PHE A 147 -1.44 17.71 9.27
C PHE A 147 -2.17 18.83 8.51
N ALA A 148 -1.45 19.78 7.93
CA ALA A 148 -2.00 20.82 7.08
C ALA A 148 -2.09 20.28 5.65
N LEU A 149 -3.23 19.69 5.29
CA LEU A 149 -3.55 19.41 3.90
C LEU A 149 -4.29 20.64 3.34
N ASP A 150 -3.56 21.59 2.82
CA ASP A 150 -4.11 22.63 1.96
C ASP A 150 -4.36 22.03 0.59
N ILE A 151 -5.61 21.67 0.31
CA ILE A 151 -6.03 21.33 -1.05
C ILE A 151 -6.15 22.69 -1.76
N PRO A 152 -5.28 22.98 -2.76
CA PRO A 152 -5.48 24.20 -3.55
C PRO A 152 -6.84 24.10 -4.22
N GLY A 153 -7.73 25.05 -3.87
CA GLY A 153 -9.06 25.21 -4.44
C GLY A 153 -9.02 25.71 -5.87
#